data_bc6788c066c057d829431b1e935bc822
#
_entry.id   bc6788c066c057d829431b1e935bc822
#
_cell.length_a   1.000
_cell.length_b   1.000
_cell.length_c   1.000
_cell.angle_alpha   90.00
_cell.angle_beta   90.00
_cell.angle_gamma   90.00
#
_symmetry.space_group_name_H-M   'P 1'
#
loop_
_entity.id
_entity.type
_entity.pdbx_description
1 polymer ?
#
loop_
_entity_poly.entity_id
_entity_poly.type
_entity_poly.pdbx_seq_one_letter_code
_entity_poly.pdbx_strand_id
1 'polypeptide(L)'
;MIDINNTLDLVKLKFYNEYLYQCHIYDEGDSEMHKTLTETVVKQYIDPLNLPKDAKILDLGCGPGYFLDEMKSRGYTDLTGVTLSPGDIKACEDKGHTIKKYDLSFLPQSEGYYDESVDFLFLRHALEHSPYPIFSLMEYNRILKQFGKIYIEVPQPGCERKHETNLNHYSILGQDQLAALIVRTGFNIDRFENFEFDVTFPNDADPENPTTAREKFYCIVATKQRPLDIK
;
A
#
# COMPACT_ATOMS: atom_id res chain seq x y z
N MET A 1 -10.93 19.53 -11.09
CA MET A 1 -11.91 20.44 -10.42
C MET A 1 -13.23 19.71 -10.34
N ILE A 2 -13.81 19.56 -9.14
CA ILE A 2 -15.14 18.93 -8.99
C ILE A 2 -16.18 19.88 -9.58
N ASP A 3 -16.95 19.41 -10.55
CA ASP A 3 -18.09 20.15 -11.06
C ASP A 3 -19.31 19.90 -10.16
N ILE A 4 -19.64 20.88 -9.32
CA ILE A 4 -20.77 20.78 -8.39
C ILE A 4 -22.14 20.70 -9.11
N ASN A 5 -22.19 20.98 -10.40
CA ASN A 5 -23.39 20.81 -11.22
C ASN A 5 -23.50 19.39 -11.81
N ASN A 6 -22.45 18.60 -11.68
CA ASN A 6 -22.45 17.20 -12.10
C ASN A 6 -22.92 16.31 -10.95
N THR A 7 -24.09 15.69 -11.09
CA THR A 7 -24.66 14.79 -10.07
C THR A 7 -23.70 13.66 -9.70
N LEU A 8 -22.93 13.13 -10.65
CA LEU A 8 -21.96 12.06 -10.40
C LEU A 8 -20.82 12.52 -9.49
N ASP A 9 -20.31 13.74 -9.70
CA ASP A 9 -19.24 14.30 -8.86
C ASP A 9 -19.72 14.59 -7.43
N LEU A 10 -20.97 15.04 -7.28
CA LEU A 10 -21.59 15.19 -5.95
C LEU A 10 -21.77 13.85 -5.23
N VAL A 11 -22.18 12.81 -5.95
CA VAL A 11 -22.32 11.46 -5.39
C VAL A 11 -20.96 10.92 -4.96
N LYS A 12 -19.92 11.03 -5.79
CA LYS A 12 -18.55 10.63 -5.44
C LYS A 12 -18.05 11.36 -4.20
N LEU A 13 -18.24 12.67 -4.13
CA LEU A 13 -17.83 13.48 -2.99
C LEU A 13 -18.55 13.06 -1.70
N LYS A 14 -19.86 12.77 -1.78
CA LYS A 14 -20.64 12.30 -0.65
C LYS A 14 -20.11 10.96 -0.14
N PHE A 15 -19.93 9.96 -1.01
CA PHE A 15 -19.42 8.66 -0.62
C PHE A 15 -17.99 8.74 -0.07
N TYR A 16 -17.14 9.58 -0.66
CA TYR A 16 -15.78 9.76 -0.18
C TYR A 16 -15.75 10.39 1.21
N ASN A 17 -16.56 11.43 1.46
CA ASN A 17 -16.65 12.04 2.78
C ASN A 17 -17.22 11.08 3.83
N GLU A 18 -18.21 10.26 3.47
CA GLU A 18 -18.76 9.23 4.35
C GLU A 18 -17.71 8.17 4.68
N TYR A 19 -16.95 7.73 3.69
CA TYR A 19 -15.85 6.81 3.87
C TYR A 19 -14.78 7.37 4.82
N LEU A 20 -14.32 8.61 4.60
CA LEU A 20 -13.33 9.24 5.49
C LEU A 20 -13.83 9.39 6.92
N TYR A 21 -15.12 9.62 7.10
CA TYR A 21 -15.73 9.71 8.42
C TYR A 21 -15.78 8.35 9.13
N GLN A 22 -15.99 7.28 8.38
CA GLN A 22 -16.13 5.92 8.93
C GLN A 22 -14.81 5.14 8.96
N CYS A 23 -13.77 5.59 8.24
CA CYS A 23 -12.52 4.85 8.22
C CYS A 23 -11.82 4.92 9.58
N HIS A 24 -11.41 3.75 10.05
CA HIS A 24 -10.63 3.63 11.28
C HIS A 24 -9.15 3.86 10.95
N ILE A 25 -8.70 5.11 11.11
CA ILE A 25 -7.28 5.46 11.00
C ILE A 25 -6.65 5.19 12.36
N TYR A 26 -5.63 4.35 12.39
CA TYR A 26 -4.86 4.05 13.59
C TYR A 26 -3.37 4.21 13.32
N ASP A 27 -2.63 4.52 14.37
CA ASP A 27 -1.18 4.56 14.33
C ASP A 27 -0.64 3.13 14.42
N GLU A 28 0.24 2.73 13.52
CA GLU A 28 0.80 1.37 13.54
C GLU A 28 1.74 1.16 14.73
N GLY A 29 2.42 2.21 15.15
CA GLY A 29 3.37 2.18 16.24
C GLY A 29 4.70 1.49 15.87
N ASP A 30 5.62 1.41 16.84
CA ASP A 30 6.92 0.79 16.61
C ASP A 30 6.83 -0.74 16.79
N SER A 31 7.42 -1.50 15.85
CA SER A 31 7.37 -2.95 15.81
C SER A 31 8.64 -3.55 15.18
N GLU A 32 9.46 -4.18 16.00
CA GLU A 32 10.67 -4.88 15.51
C GLU A 32 10.32 -6.02 14.54
N MET A 33 9.17 -6.67 14.71
CA MET A 33 8.70 -7.69 13.79
C MET A 33 8.44 -7.09 12.39
N HIS A 34 7.67 -6.00 12.31
CA HIS A 34 7.37 -5.35 11.04
C HIS A 34 8.61 -4.78 10.36
N LYS A 35 9.57 -4.27 11.13
CA LYS A 35 10.87 -3.82 10.64
C LYS A 35 11.66 -4.96 10.00
N THR A 36 11.81 -6.09 10.71
CA THR A 36 12.51 -7.28 10.20
C THR A 36 11.83 -7.87 8.95
N LEU A 37 10.50 -7.92 8.94
CA LEU A 37 9.74 -8.37 7.77
C LEU A 37 9.94 -7.42 6.58
N THR A 38 9.94 -6.10 6.80
CA THR A 38 10.18 -5.12 5.75
C THR A 38 11.58 -5.27 5.16
N GLU A 39 12.60 -5.46 6.00
CA GLU A 39 13.97 -5.74 5.54
C GLU A 39 14.03 -7.01 4.67
N THR A 40 13.34 -8.06 5.09
CA THR A 40 13.25 -9.32 4.34
C THR A 40 12.58 -9.11 2.97
N VAL A 41 11.46 -8.40 2.94
CA VAL A 41 10.73 -8.06 1.72
C VAL A 41 11.61 -7.24 0.77
N VAL A 42 12.31 -6.23 1.28
CA VAL A 42 13.19 -5.41 0.46
C VAL A 42 14.29 -6.25 -0.18
N LYS A 43 14.96 -7.10 0.58
CA LYS A 43 16.00 -8.00 0.06
C LYS A 43 15.47 -8.97 -1.00
N GLN A 44 14.28 -9.51 -0.77
CA GLN A 44 13.74 -10.60 -1.60
C GLN A 44 13.05 -10.10 -2.88
N TYR A 45 12.39 -8.93 -2.81
CA TYR A 45 11.53 -8.45 -3.91
C TYR A 45 11.99 -7.13 -4.52
N ILE A 46 12.62 -6.24 -3.76
CA ILE A 46 12.94 -4.89 -4.22
C ILE A 46 14.39 -4.78 -4.71
N ASP A 47 15.37 -5.28 -3.94
CA ASP A 47 16.78 -5.26 -4.35
C ASP A 47 17.01 -5.89 -5.73
N PRO A 48 16.35 -7.02 -6.12
CA PRO A 48 16.50 -7.60 -7.45
C PRO A 48 15.97 -6.74 -8.60
N LEU A 49 15.15 -5.73 -8.33
CA LEU A 49 14.65 -4.82 -9.35
C LEU A 49 15.72 -3.86 -9.88
N ASN A 50 16.82 -3.70 -9.16
CA ASN A 50 17.94 -2.82 -9.51
C ASN A 50 17.50 -1.40 -9.91
N LEU A 51 16.60 -0.82 -9.12
CA LEU A 51 16.10 0.54 -9.36
C LEU A 51 17.26 1.55 -9.35
N PRO A 52 17.24 2.60 -10.19
CA PRO A 52 18.16 3.72 -10.10
C PRO A 52 18.12 4.38 -8.71
N LYS A 53 19.25 4.87 -8.20
CA LYS A 53 19.30 5.46 -6.86
C LYS A 53 18.54 6.79 -6.74
N ASP A 54 18.29 7.44 -7.86
CA ASP A 54 17.48 8.65 -8.03
C ASP A 54 16.04 8.34 -8.48
N ALA A 55 15.64 7.06 -8.50
CA ALA A 55 14.27 6.68 -8.79
C ALA A 55 13.31 7.35 -7.80
N LYS A 56 12.23 7.92 -8.31
CA LYS A 56 11.14 8.46 -7.49
C LYS A 56 10.28 7.32 -6.96
N ILE A 57 10.32 7.13 -5.65
CA ILE A 57 9.69 6.00 -4.94
C ILE A 57 8.60 6.52 -4.00
N LEU A 58 7.40 5.95 -4.08
CA LEU A 58 6.33 6.21 -3.13
C LEU A 58 6.04 4.97 -2.31
N ASP A 59 5.94 5.16 -0.99
CA ASP A 59 5.47 4.18 -0.02
C ASP A 59 4.03 4.53 0.36
N LEU A 60 3.07 3.78 -0.18
CA LEU A 60 1.64 4.04 0.00
C LEU A 60 1.10 3.22 1.19
N GLY A 61 0.68 3.91 2.25
CA GLY A 61 0.40 3.30 3.54
C GLY A 61 1.69 3.05 4.31
N CYS A 62 2.55 4.08 4.42
CA CYS A 62 3.94 3.92 4.86
C CYS A 62 4.10 3.57 6.35
N GLY A 63 3.02 3.59 7.17
CA GLY A 63 3.14 3.39 8.60
C GLY A 63 4.24 4.27 9.22
N PRO A 64 5.01 3.77 10.19
CA PRO A 64 6.10 4.52 10.82
C PRO A 64 7.37 4.62 9.96
N GLY A 65 7.33 4.24 8.67
CA GLY A 65 8.38 4.49 7.69
C GLY A 65 9.49 3.44 7.59
N TYR A 66 9.24 2.20 7.95
CA TYR A 66 10.27 1.13 7.89
C TYR A 66 10.84 0.92 6.48
N PHE A 67 9.98 0.95 5.45
CA PHE A 67 10.44 0.84 4.07
C PHE A 67 11.28 2.05 3.64
N LEU A 68 10.88 3.25 4.08
CA LEU A 68 11.64 4.47 3.80
C LEU A 68 13.02 4.43 4.46
N ASP A 69 13.11 3.93 5.71
CA ASP A 69 14.38 3.72 6.42
C ASP A 69 15.30 2.77 5.63
N GLU A 70 14.74 1.62 5.19
CA GLU A 70 15.46 0.62 4.42
C GLU A 70 15.96 1.15 3.08
N MET A 71 15.13 1.87 2.33
CA MET A 71 15.54 2.42 1.04
C MET A 71 16.56 3.54 1.19
N LYS A 72 16.39 4.40 2.20
CA LYS A 72 17.37 5.45 2.54
C LYS A 72 18.73 4.86 2.90
N SER A 73 18.78 3.78 3.68
CA SER A 73 20.02 3.08 4.03
C SER A 73 20.75 2.49 2.83
N ARG A 74 20.01 2.15 1.77
CA ARG A 74 20.52 1.66 0.47
C ARG A 74 20.92 2.78 -0.49
N GLY A 75 20.81 4.05 -0.08
CA GLY A 75 21.23 5.21 -0.84
C GLY A 75 20.22 5.71 -1.88
N TYR A 76 18.95 5.36 -1.75
CA TYR A 76 17.88 6.00 -2.54
C TYR A 76 17.59 7.40 -1.98
N THR A 77 17.32 8.37 -2.85
CA THR A 77 17.27 9.79 -2.48
C THR A 77 15.92 10.47 -2.70
N ASP A 78 15.07 9.95 -3.59
CA ASP A 78 13.73 10.49 -3.87
C ASP A 78 12.63 9.57 -3.30
N LEU A 79 12.44 9.68 -1.98
CA LEU A 79 11.54 8.83 -1.19
C LEU A 79 10.41 9.68 -0.59
N THR A 80 9.17 9.25 -0.79
CA THR A 80 8.00 9.89 -0.19
C THR A 80 7.07 8.84 0.38
N GLY A 81 6.68 8.99 1.65
CA GLY A 81 5.63 8.20 2.28
C GLY A 81 4.26 8.87 2.14
N VAL A 82 3.21 8.07 2.05
CA VAL A 82 1.81 8.52 2.03
C VAL A 82 1.04 7.78 3.12
N THR A 83 0.42 8.51 4.03
CA THR A 83 -0.43 7.95 5.08
C THR A 83 -1.45 8.98 5.57
N LEU A 84 -2.55 8.52 6.16
CA LEU A 84 -3.54 9.35 6.84
C LEU A 84 -3.31 9.42 8.36
N SER A 85 -2.52 8.50 8.94
CA SER A 85 -2.27 8.40 10.37
C SER A 85 -1.41 9.56 10.88
N PRO A 86 -1.92 10.38 11.84
CA PRO A 86 -1.15 11.49 12.39
C PRO A 86 0.09 11.04 13.18
N GLY A 87 0.01 9.90 13.89
CA GLY A 87 1.13 9.36 14.66
C GLY A 87 2.24 8.86 13.76
N ASP A 88 1.89 8.14 12.68
CA ASP A 88 2.87 7.66 11.70
C ASP A 88 3.52 8.82 10.92
N ILE A 89 2.74 9.85 10.56
CA ILE A 89 3.30 11.08 9.96
C ILE A 89 4.39 11.65 10.87
N LYS A 90 4.05 11.84 12.16
CA LYS A 90 5.01 12.38 13.12
C LYS A 90 6.24 11.49 13.27
N ALA A 91 6.07 10.18 13.40
CA ALA A 91 7.16 9.23 13.53
C ALA A 91 8.13 9.28 12.33
N CYS A 92 7.59 9.40 11.11
CA CYS A 92 8.37 9.55 9.90
C CYS A 92 9.09 10.90 9.78
N GLU A 93 8.41 12.00 10.14
CA GLU A 93 9.00 13.35 10.12
C GLU A 93 10.14 13.48 11.14
N ASP A 94 9.99 12.87 12.34
CA ASP A 94 11.04 12.82 13.36
C ASP A 94 12.30 12.09 12.87
N LYS A 95 12.16 11.15 11.90
CA LYS A 95 13.28 10.46 11.21
C LYS A 95 13.79 11.21 9.97
N GLY A 96 13.18 12.36 9.62
CA GLY A 96 13.55 13.19 8.48
C GLY A 96 13.10 12.61 7.14
N HIS A 97 11.97 11.90 7.10
CA HIS A 97 11.33 11.47 5.86
C HIS A 97 10.35 12.54 5.32
N THR A 98 10.18 12.54 4.01
CA THR A 98 9.14 13.34 3.35
C THR A 98 7.83 12.57 3.38
N ILE A 99 6.80 13.14 4.02
CA ILE A 99 5.48 12.50 4.13
C ILE A 99 4.41 13.40 3.53
N LYS A 100 3.45 12.77 2.88
CA LYS A 100 2.24 13.40 2.36
C LYS A 100 1.00 12.79 3.02
N LYS A 101 0.13 13.65 3.54
CA LYS A 101 -1.14 13.23 4.16
C LYS A 101 -2.23 13.14 3.09
N TYR A 102 -2.35 11.95 2.47
CA TYR A 102 -3.39 11.64 1.49
C TYR A 102 -3.94 10.24 1.67
N ASP A 103 -5.17 10.04 1.22
CA ASP A 103 -5.73 8.72 1.01
C ASP A 103 -4.98 8.04 -0.14
N LEU A 104 -4.48 6.84 0.11
CA LEU A 104 -3.72 6.06 -0.89
C LEU A 104 -4.52 5.76 -2.16
N SER A 105 -5.87 5.83 -2.10
CA SER A 105 -6.75 5.62 -3.25
C SER A 105 -6.86 6.82 -4.18
N PHE A 106 -6.43 8.03 -3.75
CA PHE A 106 -6.61 9.28 -4.50
C PHE A 106 -5.37 10.17 -4.37
N LEU A 107 -4.53 10.14 -5.40
CA LEU A 107 -3.27 10.88 -5.44
C LEU A 107 -3.41 12.10 -6.37
N PRO A 108 -3.68 13.31 -5.83
CA PRO A 108 -4.06 14.45 -6.66
C PRO A 108 -2.89 15.05 -7.45
N GLN A 109 -3.15 15.41 -8.71
CA GLN A 109 -2.16 16.08 -9.56
C GLN A 109 -1.71 17.43 -9.00
N SER A 110 -2.59 18.14 -8.29
CA SER A 110 -2.27 19.43 -7.65
C SER A 110 -1.13 19.34 -6.64
N GLU A 111 -0.84 18.13 -6.15
CA GLU A 111 0.20 17.85 -5.16
C GLU A 111 1.45 17.17 -5.74
N GLY A 112 1.56 17.15 -7.07
CA GLY A 112 2.73 16.62 -7.76
C GLY A 112 2.64 15.15 -8.17
N TYR A 113 1.48 14.50 -8.02
CA TYR A 113 1.25 13.14 -8.51
C TYR A 113 0.76 13.18 -9.96
N TYR A 114 1.64 13.65 -10.86
CA TYR A 114 1.34 13.74 -12.29
C TYR A 114 1.35 12.37 -12.95
N ASP A 115 0.74 12.30 -14.14
CA ASP A 115 0.81 11.12 -14.98
C ASP A 115 2.28 10.79 -15.28
N GLU A 116 2.60 9.51 -15.22
CA GLU A 116 3.93 8.98 -15.55
C GLU A 116 5.10 9.68 -14.84
N SER A 117 4.91 10.02 -13.56
CA SER A 117 5.91 10.77 -12.78
C SER A 117 6.69 9.92 -11.76
N VAL A 118 6.26 8.68 -11.47
CA VAL A 118 6.79 7.82 -10.41
C VAL A 118 7.45 6.59 -11.03
N ASP A 119 8.60 6.18 -10.50
CA ASP A 119 9.32 5.01 -10.98
C ASP A 119 8.89 3.71 -10.27
N PHE A 120 8.60 3.80 -8.97
CA PHE A 120 8.27 2.64 -8.16
C PHE A 120 7.23 2.97 -7.07
N LEU A 121 6.26 2.07 -6.90
CA LEU A 121 5.28 2.09 -5.81
C LEU A 121 5.47 0.89 -4.90
N PHE A 122 5.47 1.14 -3.61
CA PHE A 122 5.48 0.11 -2.58
C PHE A 122 4.17 0.16 -1.79
N LEU A 123 3.50 -1.00 -1.67
CA LEU A 123 2.26 -1.17 -0.91
C LEU A 123 2.37 -2.44 -0.10
N ARG A 124 2.64 -2.29 1.17
CA ARG A 124 2.67 -3.41 2.10
C ARG A 124 1.57 -3.23 3.14
N HIS A 125 0.61 -4.15 3.17
CA HIS A 125 -0.58 -4.06 4.02
C HIS A 125 -1.32 -2.73 3.85
N ALA A 126 -1.58 -2.34 2.62
CA ALA A 126 -2.16 -1.05 2.28
C ALA A 126 -3.38 -1.15 1.35
N LEU A 127 -3.31 -1.97 0.29
CA LEU A 127 -4.38 -2.04 -0.70
C LEU A 127 -5.70 -2.59 -0.14
N GLU A 128 -5.66 -3.46 0.86
CA GLU A 128 -6.84 -3.98 1.55
C GLU A 128 -7.64 -2.91 2.29
N HIS A 129 -7.01 -1.79 2.63
CA HIS A 129 -7.65 -0.62 3.22
C HIS A 129 -8.34 0.26 2.19
N SER A 130 -8.19 0.00 0.90
CA SER A 130 -8.95 0.69 -0.13
C SER A 130 -10.35 0.08 -0.30
N PRO A 131 -11.43 0.86 -0.16
CA PRO A 131 -12.78 0.39 -0.44
C PRO A 131 -13.03 0.18 -1.93
N TYR A 132 -12.15 0.73 -2.78
CA TYR A 132 -12.27 0.71 -4.24
C TYR A 132 -10.94 0.30 -4.90
N PRO A 133 -10.44 -0.93 -4.68
CA PRO A 133 -9.10 -1.34 -5.10
C PRO A 133 -8.87 -1.22 -6.61
N ILE A 134 -9.92 -1.36 -7.43
CA ILE A 134 -9.81 -1.13 -8.88
C ILE A 134 -9.45 0.31 -9.21
N PHE A 135 -10.07 1.29 -8.55
CA PHE A 135 -9.76 2.70 -8.79
C PHE A 135 -8.38 3.07 -8.26
N SER A 136 -7.99 2.51 -7.11
CA SER A 136 -6.63 2.68 -6.58
C SER A 136 -5.58 2.17 -7.56
N LEU A 137 -5.76 0.95 -8.08
CA LEU A 137 -4.84 0.38 -9.08
C LEU A 137 -4.82 1.16 -10.39
N MET A 138 -5.96 1.72 -10.84
CA MET A 138 -6.00 2.63 -12.00
C MET A 138 -5.20 3.90 -11.74
N GLU A 139 -5.32 4.47 -10.55
CA GLU A 139 -4.58 5.67 -10.13
C GLU A 139 -3.06 5.37 -10.05
N TYR A 140 -2.69 4.19 -9.52
CA TYR A 140 -1.29 3.75 -9.48
C TYR A 140 -0.73 3.54 -10.90
N ASN A 141 -1.52 2.98 -11.82
CA ASN A 141 -1.13 2.90 -13.22
C ASN A 141 -0.94 4.29 -13.83
N ARG A 142 -1.82 5.24 -13.55
CA ARG A 142 -1.72 6.60 -14.07
C ARG A 142 -0.41 7.28 -13.68
N ILE A 143 -0.06 7.25 -12.38
CA ILE A 143 1.13 7.96 -11.87
C ILE A 143 2.45 7.25 -12.18
N LEU A 144 2.46 5.93 -12.34
CA LEU A 144 3.66 5.20 -12.71
C LEU A 144 4.12 5.53 -14.13
N LYS A 145 5.42 5.71 -14.30
CA LYS A 145 6.05 5.79 -15.62
C LYS A 145 5.81 4.51 -16.42
N GLN A 146 5.90 4.61 -17.73
CA GLN A 146 5.89 3.42 -18.58
C GLN A 146 6.99 2.46 -18.14
N PHE A 147 6.64 1.19 -17.93
CA PHE A 147 7.48 0.13 -17.34
C PHE A 147 7.88 0.37 -15.87
N GLY A 148 7.30 1.37 -15.20
CA GLY A 148 7.38 1.53 -13.75
C GLY A 148 6.82 0.30 -13.04
N LYS A 149 7.35 0.03 -11.85
CA LYS A 149 7.03 -1.20 -11.10
C LYS A 149 6.25 -0.90 -9.83
N ILE A 150 5.48 -1.89 -9.41
CA ILE A 150 4.73 -1.86 -8.16
C ILE A 150 4.97 -3.15 -7.37
N TYR A 151 5.18 -3.01 -6.06
CA TYR A 151 5.11 -4.12 -5.11
C TYR A 151 3.82 -4.01 -4.31
N ILE A 152 3.10 -5.11 -4.22
CA ILE A 152 1.86 -5.22 -3.45
C ILE A 152 1.96 -6.43 -2.53
N GLU A 153 1.75 -6.21 -1.22
CA GLU A 153 1.59 -7.27 -0.23
C GLU A 153 0.25 -7.08 0.47
N VAL A 154 -0.59 -8.10 0.44
CA VAL A 154 -1.93 -8.09 1.04
C VAL A 154 -2.23 -9.41 1.73
N PRO A 155 -3.04 -9.43 2.81
CA PRO A 155 -3.42 -10.66 3.47
C PRO A 155 -4.28 -11.54 2.56
N GLN A 156 -4.11 -12.85 2.72
CA GLN A 156 -4.94 -13.85 2.05
C GLN A 156 -6.26 -14.05 2.81
N PRO A 157 -7.37 -14.32 2.09
CA PRO A 157 -8.62 -14.72 2.75
C PRO A 157 -8.48 -16.08 3.44
N GLY A 158 -9.20 -16.25 4.54
CA GLY A 158 -9.27 -17.52 5.28
C GLY A 158 -8.01 -17.83 6.10
N CYS A 159 -7.14 -16.87 6.38
CA CYS A 159 -6.04 -17.08 7.34
C CYS A 159 -6.58 -17.11 8.79
N GLU A 160 -5.77 -17.65 9.72
CA GLU A 160 -6.20 -17.82 11.12
C GLU A 160 -6.52 -16.50 11.82
N ARG A 161 -5.86 -15.40 11.43
CA ARG A 161 -6.16 -14.05 11.94
C ARG A 161 -7.47 -13.45 11.43
N LYS A 162 -8.12 -14.09 10.45
CA LYS A 162 -9.42 -13.64 9.90
C LYS A 162 -9.42 -12.17 9.51
N HIS A 163 -8.47 -11.77 8.67
CA HIS A 163 -8.33 -10.39 8.19
C HIS A 163 -9.62 -9.83 7.60
N GLU A 164 -10.51 -10.69 7.09
CA GLU A 164 -11.84 -10.33 6.59
C GLU A 164 -12.77 -9.76 7.67
N THR A 165 -12.46 -9.98 8.94
CA THR A 165 -13.24 -9.44 10.07
C THR A 165 -12.72 -8.11 10.60
N ASN A 166 -11.58 -7.64 10.10
CA ASN A 166 -11.06 -6.33 10.45
C ASN A 166 -11.91 -5.24 9.79
N LEU A 167 -12.49 -4.36 10.60
CA LEU A 167 -13.39 -3.30 10.12
C LEU A 167 -12.72 -2.29 9.18
N ASN A 168 -11.38 -2.26 9.17
CA ASN A 168 -10.60 -1.39 8.29
C ASN A 168 -10.10 -2.10 7.01
N HIS A 169 -10.43 -3.38 6.82
CA HIS A 169 -10.11 -4.12 5.61
C HIS A 169 -11.35 -4.21 4.71
N TYR A 170 -11.36 -3.46 3.63
CA TYR A 170 -12.49 -3.40 2.71
C TYR A 170 -12.40 -4.43 1.58
N SER A 171 -11.17 -4.91 1.27
CA SER A 171 -10.96 -5.76 0.09
C SER A 171 -9.93 -6.87 0.34
N ILE A 172 -10.35 -7.92 1.06
CA ILE A 172 -9.58 -9.16 1.17
C ILE A 172 -9.97 -10.07 0.01
N LEU A 173 -9.15 -10.08 -1.04
CA LEU A 173 -9.44 -10.77 -2.30
C LEU A 173 -8.70 -12.11 -2.39
N GLY A 174 -9.35 -13.10 -2.99
CA GLY A 174 -8.67 -14.35 -3.37
C GLY A 174 -7.67 -14.13 -4.53
N GLN A 175 -6.73 -15.07 -4.67
CA GLN A 175 -5.61 -14.98 -5.62
C GLN A 175 -6.06 -14.63 -7.04
N ASP A 176 -7.03 -15.35 -7.58
CA ASP A 176 -7.50 -15.17 -8.97
C ASP A 176 -8.18 -13.81 -9.18
N GLN A 177 -8.95 -13.36 -8.18
CA GLN A 177 -9.60 -12.06 -8.23
C GLN A 177 -8.58 -10.92 -8.19
N LEU A 178 -7.60 -11.00 -7.31
CA LEU A 178 -6.54 -10.00 -7.18
C LEU A 178 -5.69 -9.96 -8.45
N ALA A 179 -5.27 -11.10 -8.97
CA ALA A 179 -4.51 -11.19 -10.22
C ALA A 179 -5.30 -10.60 -11.40
N ALA A 180 -6.59 -10.96 -11.54
CA ALA A 180 -7.44 -10.41 -12.59
C ALA A 180 -7.61 -8.88 -12.46
N LEU A 181 -7.69 -8.35 -11.24
CA LEU A 181 -7.80 -6.91 -10.99
C LEU A 181 -6.53 -6.18 -11.45
N ILE A 182 -5.36 -6.67 -11.05
CA ILE A 182 -4.06 -6.12 -11.41
C ILE A 182 -3.89 -6.10 -12.94
N VAL A 183 -4.20 -7.20 -13.62
CA VAL A 183 -4.09 -7.28 -15.09
C VAL A 183 -5.09 -6.34 -15.79
N ARG A 184 -6.33 -6.24 -15.31
CA ARG A 184 -7.35 -5.33 -15.87
C ARG A 184 -6.93 -3.86 -15.78
N THR A 185 -6.20 -3.51 -14.75
CA THR A 185 -5.72 -2.13 -14.54
C THR A 185 -4.41 -1.80 -15.24
N GLY A 186 -3.99 -2.65 -16.21
CA GLY A 186 -2.90 -2.36 -17.14
C GLY A 186 -1.52 -2.80 -16.67
N PHE A 187 -1.44 -3.65 -15.66
CA PHE A 187 -0.19 -4.24 -15.19
C PHE A 187 0.04 -5.64 -15.75
N ASN A 188 1.31 -5.99 -15.94
CA ASN A 188 1.76 -7.37 -16.09
C ASN A 188 2.32 -7.86 -14.75
N ILE A 189 1.88 -9.02 -14.31
CA ILE A 189 2.40 -9.64 -13.11
C ILE A 189 3.72 -10.33 -13.45
N ASP A 190 4.81 -9.83 -12.88
CA ASP A 190 6.15 -10.39 -13.04
C ASP A 190 6.38 -11.54 -12.04
N ARG A 191 5.83 -11.39 -10.83
CA ARG A 191 5.98 -12.35 -9.74
C ARG A 191 4.73 -12.34 -8.86
N PHE A 192 4.21 -13.52 -8.50
CA PHE A 192 3.08 -13.68 -7.60
C PHE A 192 3.39 -14.87 -6.67
N GLU A 193 3.59 -14.60 -5.39
CA GLU A 193 4.00 -15.61 -4.43
C GLU A 193 3.12 -15.61 -3.19
N ASN A 194 3.01 -16.77 -2.57
CA ASN A 194 2.42 -16.95 -1.26
C ASN A 194 3.52 -16.89 -0.21
N PHE A 195 3.33 -16.10 0.81
CA PHE A 195 4.21 -16.00 1.95
C PHE A 195 3.45 -16.35 3.23
N GLU A 196 3.99 -17.22 4.04
CA GLU A 196 3.36 -17.70 5.28
C GLU A 196 4.38 -17.71 6.42
N PHE A 197 3.94 -17.30 7.60
CA PHE A 197 4.73 -17.41 8.82
C PHE A 197 3.82 -17.43 10.05
N ASP A 198 4.37 -17.92 11.18
CA ASP A 198 3.65 -17.93 12.44
C ASP A 198 3.94 -16.64 13.21
N VAL A 199 2.90 -15.97 13.68
CA VAL A 199 3.00 -14.78 14.52
C VAL A 199 2.44 -15.10 15.90
N THR A 200 3.21 -14.74 16.93
CA THR A 200 2.80 -14.90 18.32
C THR A 200 2.39 -13.55 18.90
N PHE A 201 1.18 -13.50 19.42
CA PHE A 201 0.59 -12.30 20.04
C PHE A 201 0.43 -12.49 21.53
N PRO A 202 0.54 -11.41 22.33
CA PRO A 202 0.07 -11.42 23.71
C PRO A 202 -1.39 -11.89 23.74
N ASN A 203 -1.71 -12.73 24.71
CA ASN A 203 -3.10 -13.12 25.00
C ASN A 203 -3.56 -12.34 26.21
N ASP A 204 -4.40 -11.33 26.01
CA ASP A 204 -4.87 -10.46 27.08
C ASP A 204 -5.65 -11.21 28.18
N ALA A 205 -6.27 -12.34 27.81
CA ALA A 205 -7.00 -13.21 28.75
C ALA A 205 -6.08 -14.15 29.53
N ASP A 206 -4.90 -14.49 29.00
CA ASP A 206 -3.92 -15.38 29.58
C ASP A 206 -2.50 -14.98 29.11
N PRO A 207 -1.86 -14.00 29.79
CA PRO A 207 -0.53 -13.50 29.39
C PRO A 207 0.59 -14.54 29.45
N GLU A 208 0.41 -15.64 30.19
CA GLU A 208 1.39 -16.73 30.26
C GLU A 208 1.33 -17.67 29.05
N ASN A 209 0.22 -17.65 28.31
CA ASN A 209 0.00 -18.46 27.11
C ASN A 209 -0.32 -17.60 25.89
N PRO A 210 0.67 -17.03 25.23
CA PRO A 210 0.46 -16.21 24.03
C PRO A 210 -0.19 -17.04 22.92
N THR A 211 -1.01 -16.38 22.12
CA THR A 211 -1.68 -17.01 20.97
C THR A 211 -0.76 -16.96 19.75
N THR A 212 -0.56 -18.09 19.10
CA THR A 212 0.14 -18.16 17.80
C THR A 212 -0.90 -18.36 16.70
N ALA A 213 -0.80 -17.54 15.65
CA ALA A 213 -1.64 -17.66 14.47
C ALA A 213 -0.78 -17.71 13.21
N ARG A 214 -1.25 -18.47 12.20
CA ARG A 214 -0.64 -18.54 10.88
C ARG A 214 -1.07 -17.36 10.04
N GLU A 215 -0.10 -16.51 9.67
CA GLU A 215 -0.29 -15.42 8.73
C GLU A 215 0.00 -15.89 7.31
N LYS A 216 -0.79 -15.38 6.38
CA LYS A 216 -0.66 -15.69 4.95
C LYS A 216 -0.85 -14.41 4.13
N PHE A 217 0.08 -14.16 3.23
CA PHE A 217 0.07 -13.00 2.36
C PHE A 217 0.28 -13.38 0.90
N TYR A 218 -0.24 -12.54 0.00
CA TYR A 218 0.18 -12.51 -1.40
C TYR A 218 1.25 -11.43 -1.55
N CYS A 219 2.41 -11.81 -2.10
CA CYS A 219 3.51 -10.92 -2.44
C CYS A 219 3.61 -10.82 -3.95
N ILE A 220 3.42 -9.62 -4.50
CA ILE A 220 3.26 -9.42 -5.94
C ILE A 220 4.22 -8.33 -6.40
N VAL A 221 4.97 -8.62 -7.46
CA VAL A 221 5.69 -7.60 -8.25
C VAL A 221 5.01 -7.52 -9.60
N ALA A 222 4.66 -6.31 -10.01
CA ALA A 222 4.05 -6.10 -11.32
C ALA A 222 4.66 -4.88 -12.03
N THR A 223 4.58 -4.87 -13.36
CA THR A 223 5.10 -3.82 -14.22
C THR A 223 3.97 -3.18 -15.01
N LYS A 224 3.90 -1.85 -15.04
CA LYS A 224 3.00 -1.13 -15.95
C LYS A 224 3.34 -1.45 -17.41
N GLN A 225 2.39 -2.04 -18.13
CA GLN A 225 2.59 -2.44 -19.54
C GLN A 225 1.95 -1.48 -20.53
N ARG A 226 0.87 -0.81 -20.15
CA ARG A 226 0.16 0.12 -21.00
C ARG A 226 -0.54 1.21 -20.17
N PRO A 227 -0.66 2.42 -20.72
CA PRO A 227 -1.57 3.42 -20.19
C PRO A 227 -3.00 2.87 -20.23
N LEU A 228 -3.81 3.21 -19.24
CA LEU A 228 -5.24 2.96 -19.31
C LEU A 228 -5.84 3.98 -20.28
N ASP A 229 -6.32 3.54 -21.44
CA ASP A 229 -7.15 4.35 -22.34
C ASP A 229 -8.53 4.56 -21.69
N ILE A 230 -8.60 5.46 -20.74
CA ILE A 230 -9.88 5.94 -20.19
C ILE A 230 -10.44 6.96 -21.18
N LYS A 231 -11.26 6.45 -22.13
CA LYS A 231 -12.03 7.31 -23.04
C LYS A 231 -13.33 7.74 -22.39
#